data_bc33b71e0048d94ce9c259efd52f05cb
#
_entry.id   bc33b71e0048d94ce9c259efd52f05cb
#
_cell.length_a   1.000
_cell.length_b   1.000
_cell.length_c   1.000
_cell.angle_alpha   90.00
_cell.angle_beta   90.00
_cell.angle_gamma   90.00
#
_symmetry.space_group_name_H-M   'P 1'
#
loop_
_entity.id
_entity.type
_entity.pdbx_description
1 polymer ?
#
loop_
_entity_poly.entity_id
_entity_poly.type
_entity_poly.pdbx_seq_one_letter_code
_entity_poly.pdbx_strand_id
1 'polypeptide(L)'
;RAIGKAEEELGNGKKLYCLGDIVHNGKECNRLQQLGLETIDHDTYNTLHDANVLLRAHGEPPSTYKKAKENNIHIVDATCPVVLHLQERIRKEYTADTEHRKQIVIFGKNGHAEVLGLVGQTEGTAIVIESPEEVERLDMNRDICLYSQTTKSLDGFRTIVEYIQNHISPDATFKYSDTICRQVANRMPHIREFASRHDVIL
;
A
#
# COMPACT_ATOMS: atom_id res chain seq x y z
N ARG A 1 -7.69 11.02 -8.98
CA ARG A 1 -7.80 9.82 -9.83
C ARG A 1 -8.95 8.91 -9.36
N ALA A 2 -8.96 8.44 -8.11
CA ALA A 2 -10.04 7.58 -7.60
C ALA A 2 -11.39 8.29 -7.67
N ILE A 3 -11.48 9.53 -7.16
CA ILE A 3 -12.68 10.36 -7.21
C ILE A 3 -13.19 10.52 -8.65
N GLY A 4 -12.31 10.90 -9.60
CA GLY A 4 -12.73 11.08 -10.99
C GLY A 4 -13.26 9.80 -11.63
N LYS A 5 -12.68 8.63 -11.32
CA LYS A 5 -13.22 7.34 -11.78
C LYS A 5 -14.58 7.02 -11.14
N ALA A 6 -14.75 7.32 -9.85
CA ALA A 6 -16.03 7.12 -9.19
C ALA A 6 -17.12 8.00 -9.81
N GLU A 7 -16.85 9.28 -10.05
CA GLU A 7 -17.77 10.23 -10.67
C GLU A 7 -18.14 9.81 -12.10
N GLU A 8 -17.19 9.32 -12.89
CA GLU A 8 -17.42 8.81 -14.24
C GLU A 8 -18.39 7.61 -14.22
N GLU A 9 -18.14 6.61 -13.39
CA GLU A 9 -19.00 5.42 -13.30
C GLU A 9 -20.41 5.76 -12.78
N LEU A 10 -20.49 6.60 -11.74
CA LEU A 10 -21.78 7.05 -11.19
C LEU A 10 -22.54 7.93 -12.18
N GLY A 11 -21.84 8.82 -12.91
CA GLY A 11 -22.44 9.65 -13.96
C GLY A 11 -23.04 8.85 -15.11
N ASN A 12 -22.53 7.65 -15.35
CA ASN A 12 -23.07 6.69 -16.32
C ASN A 12 -24.28 5.88 -15.77
N GLY A 13 -24.79 6.21 -14.58
CA GLY A 13 -25.94 5.56 -13.95
C GLY A 13 -25.65 4.15 -13.40
N LYS A 14 -24.40 3.77 -13.24
CA LYS A 14 -24.03 2.47 -12.69
C LYS A 14 -24.06 2.50 -11.17
N LYS A 15 -24.55 1.42 -10.55
CA LYS A 15 -24.34 1.21 -9.13
C LYS A 15 -22.86 0.87 -8.90
N LEU A 16 -22.20 1.62 -8.01
CA LEU A 16 -20.79 1.47 -7.71
C LEU A 16 -20.54 1.31 -6.22
N TYR A 17 -19.80 0.27 -5.87
CA TYR A 17 -19.29 0.06 -4.53
C TYR A 17 -17.82 0.54 -4.46
N CYS A 18 -17.36 0.94 -3.27
CA CYS A 18 -15.96 1.21 -3.01
C CYS A 18 -15.46 0.33 -1.87
N LEU A 19 -14.40 -0.42 -2.10
CA LEU A 19 -13.80 -1.28 -1.08
C LEU A 19 -12.98 -0.42 -0.11
N GLY A 20 -13.59 -0.10 1.04
CA GLY A 20 -13.10 0.84 2.04
C GLY A 20 -13.25 2.31 1.62
N ASP A 21 -12.88 3.24 2.50
CA ASP A 21 -13.02 4.68 2.25
C ASP A 21 -12.16 5.13 1.07
N ILE A 22 -12.80 5.78 0.09
CA ILE A 22 -12.14 6.20 -1.15
C ILE A 22 -10.99 7.18 -0.90
N VAL A 23 -11.14 8.05 0.08
CA VAL A 23 -10.13 9.02 0.55
C VAL A 23 -10.29 9.26 2.05
N HIS A 24 -9.22 9.75 2.72
CA HIS A 24 -9.26 10.12 4.13
C HIS A 24 -9.87 11.54 4.34
N ASN A 25 -11.00 11.81 3.70
CA ASN A 25 -11.74 13.07 3.81
C ASN A 25 -13.24 12.76 3.90
N GLY A 26 -13.80 12.85 5.11
CA GLY A 26 -15.20 12.52 5.37
C GLY A 26 -16.20 13.37 4.57
N LYS A 27 -15.91 14.66 4.32
CA LYS A 27 -16.78 15.52 3.50
C LYS A 27 -16.86 14.99 2.07
N GLU A 28 -15.74 14.57 1.51
CA GLU A 28 -15.69 14.05 0.16
C GLU A 28 -16.33 12.65 0.06
N CYS A 29 -16.11 11.79 1.07
CA CYS A 29 -16.79 10.50 1.17
C CYS A 29 -18.32 10.69 1.21
N ASN A 30 -18.82 11.62 2.03
CA ASN A 30 -20.24 11.93 2.12
C ASN A 30 -20.80 12.48 0.80
N ARG A 31 -20.04 13.34 0.10
CA ARG A 31 -20.44 13.86 -1.22
C ARG A 31 -20.60 12.74 -2.24
N LEU A 32 -19.65 11.83 -2.32
CA LEU A 32 -19.71 10.70 -3.23
C LEU A 32 -20.82 9.71 -2.86
N GLN A 33 -21.08 9.53 -1.57
CA GLN A 33 -22.20 8.73 -1.08
C GLN A 33 -23.55 9.31 -1.52
N GLN A 34 -23.70 10.64 -1.47
CA GLN A 34 -24.89 11.31 -2.01
C GLN A 34 -25.06 11.14 -3.53
N LEU A 35 -23.96 10.92 -4.26
CA LEU A 35 -23.97 10.58 -5.68
C LEU A 35 -24.24 9.08 -5.94
N GLY A 36 -24.34 8.26 -4.89
CA GLY A 36 -24.67 6.84 -5.01
C GLY A 36 -23.49 5.88 -4.82
N LEU A 37 -22.30 6.38 -4.40
CA LEU A 37 -21.18 5.49 -4.03
C LEU A 37 -21.49 4.82 -2.70
N GLU A 38 -21.39 3.51 -2.65
CA GLU A 38 -21.59 2.72 -1.43
C GLU A 38 -20.26 2.16 -0.94
N THR A 39 -19.81 2.57 0.25
CA THR A 39 -18.57 2.02 0.86
C THR A 39 -18.88 0.67 1.49
N ILE A 40 -18.06 -0.34 1.16
CA ILE A 40 -18.17 -1.70 1.68
C ILE A 40 -16.84 -2.16 2.30
N ASP A 41 -16.91 -3.12 3.18
CA ASP A 41 -15.76 -3.83 3.74
C ASP A 41 -15.43 -5.12 2.97
N HIS A 42 -14.38 -5.81 3.39
CA HIS A 42 -13.97 -7.07 2.78
C HIS A 42 -14.99 -8.21 3.01
N ASP A 43 -15.71 -8.20 4.14
CA ASP A 43 -16.72 -9.23 4.43
C ASP A 43 -17.89 -9.10 3.45
N THR A 44 -18.39 -7.89 3.26
CA THR A 44 -19.42 -7.59 2.26
C THR A 44 -18.93 -7.90 0.84
N TYR A 45 -17.68 -7.47 0.52
CA TYR A 45 -17.06 -7.75 -0.78
C TYR A 45 -17.04 -9.25 -1.11
N ASN A 46 -16.69 -10.08 -0.15
CA ASN A 46 -16.58 -11.53 -0.34
C ASN A 46 -17.91 -12.21 -0.68
N THR A 47 -19.04 -11.59 -0.32
CA THR A 47 -20.40 -12.10 -0.60
C THR A 47 -21.05 -11.43 -1.81
N LEU A 48 -20.43 -10.39 -2.37
CA LEU A 48 -20.97 -9.63 -3.49
C LEU A 48 -20.79 -10.43 -4.80
N HIS A 49 -21.78 -10.32 -5.69
CA HIS A 49 -21.76 -10.92 -7.03
C HIS A 49 -22.28 -9.93 -8.06
N ASP A 50 -21.85 -10.08 -9.33
CA ASP A 50 -22.32 -9.32 -10.49
C ASP A 50 -22.35 -7.79 -10.25
N ALA A 51 -21.31 -7.24 -9.65
CA ALA A 51 -21.27 -5.85 -9.19
C ALA A 51 -20.07 -5.08 -9.74
N ASN A 52 -20.15 -3.74 -9.71
CA ASN A 52 -19.02 -2.87 -10.00
C ASN A 52 -18.40 -2.42 -8.68
N VAL A 53 -17.10 -2.65 -8.51
CA VAL A 53 -16.37 -2.28 -7.30
C VAL A 53 -15.14 -1.46 -7.64
N LEU A 54 -15.04 -0.28 -7.05
CA LEU A 54 -13.86 0.57 -7.14
C LEU A 54 -12.84 0.15 -6.08
N LEU A 55 -11.63 -0.15 -6.54
CA LEU A 55 -10.47 -0.32 -5.67
C LEU A 55 -9.73 1.01 -5.54
N ARG A 56 -9.50 1.41 -4.30
CA ARG A 56 -8.88 2.70 -3.96
C ARG A 56 -7.38 2.76 -4.24
N ALA A 57 -6.77 3.92 -4.01
CA ALA A 57 -5.38 4.19 -4.37
C ALA A 57 -4.33 3.32 -3.67
N HIS A 58 -4.70 2.67 -2.57
CA HIS A 58 -3.79 1.88 -1.71
C HIS A 58 -3.42 0.50 -2.29
N GLY A 59 -4.17 0.05 -3.31
CA GLY A 59 -4.01 -1.30 -3.86
C GLY A 59 -4.58 -2.40 -2.96
N GLU A 60 -4.77 -3.56 -3.56
CA GLU A 60 -5.34 -4.73 -2.91
C GLU A 60 -4.45 -5.96 -3.11
N PRO A 61 -4.55 -6.99 -2.25
CA PRO A 61 -3.83 -8.25 -2.45
C PRO A 61 -4.36 -9.04 -3.65
N PRO A 62 -3.58 -9.98 -4.21
CA PRO A 62 -4.03 -10.81 -5.34
C PRO A 62 -5.33 -11.59 -5.06
N SER A 63 -5.59 -11.94 -3.80
CA SER A 63 -6.83 -12.61 -3.39
C SER A 63 -8.08 -11.81 -3.71
N THR A 64 -8.06 -10.48 -3.58
CA THR A 64 -9.17 -9.59 -3.94
C THR A 64 -9.49 -9.69 -5.44
N TYR A 65 -8.48 -9.69 -6.30
CA TYR A 65 -8.68 -9.83 -7.75
C TYR A 65 -9.14 -11.25 -8.14
N LYS A 66 -8.66 -12.28 -7.43
CA LYS A 66 -9.12 -13.66 -7.63
C LYS A 66 -10.61 -13.76 -7.28
N LYS A 67 -11.01 -13.22 -6.12
CA LYS A 67 -12.40 -13.21 -5.68
C LYS A 67 -13.32 -12.45 -6.63
N ALA A 68 -12.85 -11.33 -7.19
CA ALA A 68 -13.60 -10.61 -8.22
C ALA A 68 -13.94 -11.49 -9.42
N LYS A 69 -12.98 -12.28 -9.91
CA LYS A 69 -13.21 -13.20 -11.03
C LYS A 69 -14.21 -14.31 -10.68
N GLU A 70 -14.09 -14.88 -9.48
CA GLU A 70 -14.99 -15.93 -8.99
C GLU A 70 -16.44 -15.46 -8.87
N ASN A 71 -16.64 -14.22 -8.45
CA ASN A 71 -17.94 -13.62 -8.18
C ASN A 71 -18.47 -12.73 -9.30
N ASN A 72 -17.84 -12.72 -10.48
CA ASN A 72 -18.19 -11.85 -11.61
C ASN A 72 -18.28 -10.36 -11.24
N ILE A 73 -17.32 -9.88 -10.43
CA ILE A 73 -17.22 -8.47 -10.03
C ILE A 73 -16.37 -7.72 -11.06
N HIS A 74 -16.93 -6.64 -11.60
CA HIS A 74 -16.20 -5.71 -12.44
C HIS A 74 -15.38 -4.74 -11.58
N ILE A 75 -14.06 -4.80 -11.69
CA ILE A 75 -13.15 -3.93 -10.93
C ILE A 75 -12.89 -2.63 -11.68
N VAL A 76 -13.18 -1.51 -11.03
CA VAL A 76 -12.71 -0.16 -11.39
C VAL A 76 -11.45 0.13 -10.60
N ASP A 77 -10.29 -0.24 -11.13
CA ASP A 77 -9.03 -0.13 -10.40
C ASP A 77 -8.50 1.31 -10.40
N ALA A 78 -8.51 1.97 -9.24
CA ALA A 78 -7.95 3.30 -9.03
C ALA A 78 -6.61 3.28 -8.26
N THR A 79 -5.99 2.13 -8.11
CA THR A 79 -4.69 1.99 -7.43
C THR A 79 -3.66 2.95 -8.00
N CYS A 80 -2.88 3.54 -7.12
CA CYS A 80 -1.77 4.41 -7.51
C CYS A 80 -0.73 3.61 -8.31
N PRO A 81 -0.25 4.09 -9.47
CA PRO A 81 0.77 3.39 -10.25
C PRO A 81 2.04 3.09 -9.46
N VAL A 82 2.42 3.97 -8.53
CA VAL A 82 3.59 3.75 -7.65
C VAL A 82 3.37 2.52 -6.78
N VAL A 83 2.16 2.37 -6.22
CA VAL A 83 1.81 1.20 -5.40
C VAL A 83 1.75 -0.07 -6.26
N LEU A 84 1.17 -0.01 -7.47
CA LEU A 84 1.14 -1.16 -8.38
C LEU A 84 2.55 -1.65 -8.75
N HIS A 85 3.47 -0.73 -9.07
CA HIS A 85 4.86 -1.08 -9.35
C HIS A 85 5.56 -1.70 -8.14
N LEU A 86 5.27 -1.20 -6.94
CA LEU A 86 5.81 -1.77 -5.71
C LEU A 86 5.28 -3.19 -5.46
N GLN A 87 3.97 -3.40 -5.60
CA GLN A 87 3.35 -4.72 -5.49
C GLN A 87 3.95 -5.71 -6.50
N GLU A 88 4.11 -5.30 -7.76
CA GLU A 88 4.71 -6.13 -8.80
C GLU A 88 6.16 -6.50 -8.47
N ARG A 89 6.96 -5.55 -7.97
CA ARG A 89 8.35 -5.77 -7.57
C ARG A 89 8.45 -6.78 -6.43
N ILE A 90 7.65 -6.63 -5.38
CA ILE A 90 7.60 -7.57 -4.25
C ILE A 90 7.18 -8.96 -4.74
N ARG A 91 6.14 -9.05 -5.54
CA ARG A 91 5.67 -10.32 -6.10
C ARG A 91 6.75 -11.02 -6.94
N LYS A 92 7.47 -10.28 -7.80
CA LYS A 92 8.56 -10.83 -8.60
C LYS A 92 9.69 -11.38 -7.72
N GLU A 93 10.09 -10.66 -6.67
CA GLU A 93 11.12 -11.12 -5.75
C GLU A 93 10.68 -12.37 -4.98
N TYR A 94 9.41 -12.41 -4.54
CA TYR A 94 8.83 -13.55 -3.86
C TYR A 94 8.75 -14.79 -4.76
N THR A 95 8.24 -14.64 -5.98
CA THR A 95 8.08 -15.77 -6.90
C THR A 95 9.41 -16.28 -7.47
N ALA A 96 10.44 -15.45 -7.52
CA ALA A 96 11.79 -15.86 -7.94
C ALA A 96 12.52 -16.68 -6.85
N ASP A 97 12.12 -16.56 -5.60
CA ASP A 97 12.67 -17.33 -4.47
C ASP A 97 11.79 -18.56 -4.21
N THR A 98 11.93 -19.59 -5.05
CA THR A 98 11.10 -20.81 -5.00
C THR A 98 11.23 -21.60 -3.70
N GLU A 99 12.33 -21.40 -2.95
CA GLU A 99 12.56 -22.06 -1.67
C GLU A 99 12.17 -21.20 -0.47
N HIS A 100 11.70 -19.98 -0.73
CA HIS A 100 11.28 -18.99 0.28
C HIS A 100 12.31 -18.78 1.41
N ARG A 101 13.58 -18.75 1.02
CA ARG A 101 14.70 -18.55 1.97
C ARG A 101 14.90 -17.11 2.35
N LYS A 102 14.50 -16.19 1.49
CA LYS A 102 14.65 -14.75 1.74
C LYS A 102 13.59 -14.23 2.70
N GLN A 103 13.97 -13.27 3.49
CA GLN A 103 13.04 -12.46 4.25
C GLN A 103 12.63 -11.25 3.41
N ILE A 104 11.37 -11.19 2.99
CA ILE A 104 10.81 -9.99 2.40
C ILE A 104 10.31 -9.13 3.55
N VAL A 105 10.90 -7.95 3.69
CA VAL A 105 10.63 -7.03 4.79
C VAL A 105 9.96 -5.77 4.26
N ILE A 106 8.90 -5.33 4.93
CA ILE A 106 8.14 -4.12 4.58
C ILE A 106 8.19 -3.15 5.76
N PHE A 107 8.90 -2.05 5.60
CA PHE A 107 8.81 -0.93 6.54
C PHE A 107 7.50 -0.20 6.32
N GLY A 108 6.51 -0.44 7.18
CA GLY A 108 5.14 0.03 7.01
C GLY A 108 4.36 0.03 8.31
N LYS A 109 3.11 0.46 8.27
CA LYS A 109 2.19 0.41 9.40
C LYS A 109 1.31 -0.83 9.29
N ASN A 110 1.35 -1.71 10.28
CA ASN A 110 0.48 -2.89 10.34
C ASN A 110 -1.00 -2.51 10.21
N GLY A 111 -1.76 -3.29 9.47
CA GLY A 111 -3.17 -3.05 9.22
C GLY A 111 -3.48 -1.90 8.27
N HIS A 112 -2.49 -1.12 7.82
CA HIS A 112 -2.71 -0.12 6.78
C HIS A 112 -3.02 -0.80 5.44
N ALA A 113 -4.03 -0.31 4.71
CA ALA A 113 -4.50 -0.91 3.47
C ALA A 113 -3.40 -1.16 2.44
N GLU A 114 -2.48 -0.20 2.24
CA GLU A 114 -1.33 -0.38 1.35
C GLU A 114 -0.45 -1.55 1.81
N VAL A 115 -0.16 -1.65 3.11
CA VAL A 115 0.70 -2.71 3.67
C VAL A 115 0.03 -4.07 3.53
N LEU A 116 -1.28 -4.16 3.76
CA LEU A 116 -2.04 -5.40 3.53
C LEU A 116 -1.94 -5.85 2.06
N GLY A 117 -2.05 -4.91 1.12
CA GLY A 117 -1.85 -5.17 -0.30
C GLY A 117 -0.44 -5.64 -0.65
N LEU A 118 0.60 -5.10 0.03
CA LEU A 118 2.01 -5.50 -0.16
C LEU A 118 2.28 -6.89 0.43
N VAL A 119 1.84 -7.14 1.67
CA VAL A 119 1.98 -8.44 2.35
C VAL A 119 1.27 -9.55 1.56
N GLY A 120 0.13 -9.24 0.96
CA GLY A 120 -0.59 -10.17 0.10
C GLY A 120 0.18 -10.61 -1.15
N GLN A 121 1.19 -9.84 -1.60
CA GLN A 121 2.05 -10.24 -2.74
C GLN A 121 3.00 -11.39 -2.40
N THR A 122 3.13 -11.71 -1.11
CA THR A 122 4.00 -12.77 -0.56
C THR A 122 3.20 -13.85 0.17
N GLU A 123 1.91 -13.99 -0.17
CA GLU A 123 1.02 -14.95 0.49
C GLU A 123 0.99 -14.81 2.02
N GLY A 124 1.24 -13.60 2.54
CA GLY A 124 1.24 -13.30 3.97
C GLY A 124 2.56 -13.55 4.69
N THR A 125 3.63 -13.94 4.00
CA THR A 125 4.93 -14.29 4.62
C THR A 125 5.85 -13.11 4.85
N ALA A 126 5.58 -11.95 4.25
CA ALA A 126 6.40 -10.75 4.45
C ALA A 126 6.38 -10.28 5.92
N ILE A 127 7.53 -9.87 6.40
CA ILE A 127 7.71 -9.34 7.76
C ILE A 127 7.47 -7.83 7.72
N VAL A 128 6.48 -7.35 8.47
CA VAL A 128 6.23 -5.92 8.61
C VAL A 128 6.96 -5.41 9.84
N ILE A 129 7.71 -4.32 9.66
CA ILE A 129 8.35 -3.55 10.74
C ILE A 129 7.81 -2.12 10.70
N GLU A 130 7.39 -1.59 11.85
CA GLU A 130 6.77 -0.26 11.94
C GLU A 130 7.76 0.83 12.30
N SER A 131 8.82 0.47 13.00
CA SER A 131 9.86 1.38 13.44
C SER A 131 11.26 0.77 13.25
N PRO A 132 12.33 1.61 13.27
CA PRO A 132 13.71 1.10 13.16
C PRO A 132 14.10 0.12 14.26
N GLU A 133 13.53 0.22 15.46
CA GLU A 133 13.83 -0.66 16.60
C GLU A 133 13.36 -2.09 16.35
N GLU A 134 12.31 -2.27 15.53
CA GLU A 134 11.79 -3.60 15.21
C GLU A 134 12.69 -4.41 14.26
N VAL A 135 13.74 -3.80 13.73
CA VAL A 135 14.71 -4.49 12.86
C VAL A 135 15.40 -5.67 13.54
N GLU A 136 15.51 -5.66 14.87
CA GLU A 136 16.07 -6.75 15.68
C GLU A 136 15.28 -8.06 15.56
N ARG A 137 14.05 -8.02 15.05
CA ARG A 137 13.22 -9.20 14.79
C ARG A 137 13.66 -9.99 13.55
N LEU A 138 14.52 -9.42 12.73
CA LEU A 138 14.99 -10.04 11.49
C LEU A 138 16.13 -11.01 11.76
N ASP A 139 16.16 -12.10 11.02
CA ASP A 139 17.28 -13.04 11.05
C ASP A 139 18.39 -12.55 10.12
N MET A 140 19.47 -12.05 10.70
CA MET A 140 20.62 -11.51 9.96
C MET A 140 21.47 -12.57 9.26
N ASN A 141 21.20 -13.87 9.47
CA ASN A 141 21.85 -14.98 8.76
C ASN A 141 21.13 -15.39 7.48
N ARG A 142 20.01 -14.72 7.14
CA ARG A 142 19.24 -15.00 5.94
C ARG A 142 19.24 -13.79 4.99
N ASP A 143 19.09 -14.07 3.72
CA ASP A 143 18.92 -13.03 2.71
C ASP A 143 17.74 -12.12 3.07
N ILE A 144 17.92 -10.81 2.94
CA ILE A 144 16.90 -9.80 3.25
C ILE A 144 16.62 -8.94 2.01
N CYS A 145 15.34 -8.76 1.69
CA CYS A 145 14.85 -7.82 0.70
C CYS A 145 13.93 -6.81 1.37
N LEU A 146 14.40 -5.57 1.55
CA LEU A 146 13.67 -4.50 2.24
C LEU A 146 12.98 -3.57 1.27
N TYR A 147 11.70 -3.33 1.53
CA TYR A 147 10.83 -2.35 0.87
C TYR A 147 10.20 -1.41 1.88
N SER A 148 9.66 -0.29 1.43
CA SER A 148 8.93 0.64 2.29
C SER A 148 7.53 0.91 1.76
N GLN A 149 6.56 1.03 2.67
CA GLN A 149 5.29 1.68 2.39
C GLN A 149 5.56 3.09 1.84
N THR A 150 4.81 3.50 0.82
CA THR A 150 5.08 4.74 0.06
C THR A 150 5.03 6.02 0.89
N THR A 151 4.45 5.99 2.09
CA THR A 151 4.24 7.13 2.98
C THR A 151 5.12 7.15 4.23
N LYS A 152 6.06 6.22 4.38
CA LYS A 152 6.98 6.19 5.52
C LYS A 152 8.08 7.27 5.41
N SER A 153 8.80 7.50 6.49
CA SER A 153 9.89 8.49 6.52
C SER A 153 11.17 7.97 5.86
N LEU A 154 11.85 8.83 5.12
CA LEU A 154 13.15 8.52 4.53
C LEU A 154 14.22 8.26 5.59
N ASP A 155 14.20 9.03 6.68
CA ASP A 155 15.20 8.89 7.75
C ASP A 155 15.03 7.55 8.46
N GLY A 156 13.80 7.14 8.79
CA GLY A 156 13.54 5.82 9.37
C GLY A 156 13.97 4.68 8.45
N PHE A 157 13.73 4.82 7.13
CA PHE A 157 14.19 3.83 6.15
C PHE A 157 15.71 3.74 6.10
N ARG A 158 16.42 4.86 6.11
CA ARG A 158 17.89 4.89 6.12
C ARG A 158 18.47 4.25 7.38
N THR A 159 17.91 4.55 8.54
CA THR A 159 18.31 3.93 9.82
C THR A 159 18.20 2.40 9.75
N ILE A 160 17.11 1.88 9.20
CA ILE A 160 16.91 0.44 9.00
C ILE A 160 17.96 -0.14 8.05
N VAL A 161 18.22 0.53 6.92
CA VAL A 161 19.21 0.11 5.93
C VAL A 161 20.61 0.04 6.57
N GLU A 162 21.02 1.09 7.27
CA GLU A 162 22.32 1.16 7.97
C GLU A 162 22.46 0.06 9.03
N TYR A 163 21.41 -0.18 9.80
CA TYR A 163 21.42 -1.25 10.79
C TYR A 163 21.63 -2.63 10.14
N ILE A 164 20.85 -2.96 9.11
CA ILE A 164 20.97 -4.26 8.43
C ILE A 164 22.35 -4.40 7.78
N GLN A 165 22.87 -3.36 7.10
CA GLN A 165 24.19 -3.40 6.48
C GLN A 165 25.30 -3.69 7.48
N ASN A 166 25.18 -3.21 8.71
CA ASN A 166 26.19 -3.40 9.74
C ASN A 166 26.09 -4.73 10.50
N HIS A 167 24.96 -5.45 10.39
CA HIS A 167 24.71 -6.65 11.20
C HIS A 167 24.46 -7.91 10.35
N ILE A 168 24.21 -7.75 9.03
CA ILE A 168 23.98 -8.91 8.17
C ILE A 168 25.19 -9.82 8.10
N SER A 169 24.96 -11.12 8.14
CA SER A 169 26.03 -12.14 8.01
C SER A 169 26.75 -11.98 6.67
N PRO A 170 28.07 -12.21 6.62
CA PRO A 170 28.84 -12.25 5.37
C PRO A 170 28.33 -13.27 4.34
N ASP A 171 27.64 -14.32 4.80
CA ASP A 171 27.06 -15.37 3.94
C ASP A 171 25.66 -15.04 3.44
N ALA A 172 25.04 -13.95 3.91
CA ALA A 172 23.70 -13.51 3.51
C ALA A 172 23.76 -12.24 2.64
N THR A 173 22.77 -12.10 1.77
CA THR A 173 22.66 -10.94 0.89
C THR A 173 21.61 -9.95 1.41
N PHE A 174 21.89 -8.65 1.28
CA PHE A 174 20.95 -7.60 1.58
C PHE A 174 20.65 -6.77 0.33
N LYS A 175 19.38 -6.74 -0.05
CA LYS A 175 18.85 -5.87 -1.08
C LYS A 175 17.82 -4.93 -0.48
N TYR A 176 17.80 -3.70 -0.91
CA TYR A 176 16.77 -2.76 -0.51
C TYR A 176 16.33 -1.89 -1.66
N SER A 177 15.12 -1.42 -1.58
CA SER A 177 14.55 -0.47 -2.54
C SER A 177 13.83 0.64 -1.79
N ASP A 178 14.32 1.86 -1.96
CA ASP A 178 13.62 3.04 -1.50
C ASP A 178 12.37 3.24 -2.36
N THR A 179 11.24 2.78 -1.84
CA THR A 179 9.94 2.82 -2.49
C THR A 179 9.04 3.92 -1.93
N ILE A 180 9.60 4.83 -1.12
CA ILE A 180 8.89 5.99 -0.58
C ILE A 180 8.53 6.95 -1.72
N CYS A 181 7.26 7.34 -1.78
CA CYS A 181 6.77 8.25 -2.83
C CYS A 181 7.39 9.64 -2.67
N ARG A 182 8.10 10.11 -3.71
CA ARG A 182 8.73 11.44 -3.69
C ARG A 182 7.73 12.59 -3.56
N GLN A 183 6.52 12.42 -4.06
CA GLN A 183 5.42 13.38 -3.87
C GLN A 183 5.10 13.56 -2.38
N VAL A 184 5.18 12.48 -1.59
CA VAL A 184 4.95 12.51 -0.14
C VAL A 184 6.19 12.98 0.60
N ALA A 185 7.36 12.41 0.30
CA ALA A 185 8.61 12.72 0.99
C ALA A 185 9.01 14.20 0.88
N ASN A 186 8.84 14.79 -0.30
CA ASN A 186 9.18 16.19 -0.54
C ASN A 186 8.16 17.19 0.03
N ARG A 187 6.99 16.71 0.45
CA ARG A 187 5.92 17.59 0.95
C ARG A 187 6.27 18.24 2.29
N MET A 188 6.90 17.49 3.20
CA MET A 188 7.23 18.00 4.54
C MET A 188 8.22 19.18 4.52
N PRO A 189 9.33 19.15 3.76
CA PRO A 189 10.19 20.32 3.61
C PRO A 189 9.44 21.55 3.10
N HIS A 190 8.61 21.40 2.07
CA HIS A 190 7.81 22.50 1.53
C HIS A 190 6.77 23.03 2.52
N ILE A 191 6.12 22.16 3.30
CA ILE A 191 5.19 22.58 4.36
C ILE A 191 5.94 23.37 5.44
N ARG A 192 7.12 22.90 5.88
CA ARG A 192 7.94 23.62 6.87
C ARG A 192 8.38 24.98 6.37
N GLU A 193 8.85 25.07 5.13
CA GLU A 193 9.23 26.33 4.48
C GLU A 193 8.02 27.27 4.38
N PHE A 194 6.86 26.77 3.96
CA PHE A 194 5.64 27.56 3.92
C PHE A 194 5.25 28.04 5.32
N ALA A 195 5.23 27.14 6.32
CA ALA A 195 4.88 27.46 7.70
C ALA A 195 5.80 28.52 8.31
N SER A 196 7.10 28.49 8.00
CA SER A 196 8.08 29.48 8.52
C SER A 196 7.88 30.91 8.01
N ARG A 197 7.08 31.09 6.94
CA ARG A 197 6.80 32.38 6.32
C ARG A 197 5.46 33.01 6.72
N HIS A 198 4.68 32.31 7.57
CA HIS A 198 3.32 32.73 7.91
C HIS A 198 3.10 32.59 9.43
N ASP A 199 2.55 33.64 10.04
CA ASP A 199 2.24 33.65 11.46
C ASP A 199 1.02 32.79 11.84
N VAL A 200 0.11 32.58 10.87
CA VAL A 200 -1.11 31.77 11.04
C VAL A 200 -1.33 30.93 9.78
N ILE A 201 -1.62 29.64 10.00
CA ILE A 201 -1.97 28.69 8.94
C ILE A 201 -3.30 28.06 9.29
N LEU A 202 -4.26 28.14 8.36
CA LEU A 202 -5.61 27.60 8.50
C LEU A 202 -5.78 26.31 7.67
#